data_e8a08bc3adb41892dc2acc22553c13e6
#
_entry.id   e8a08bc3adb41892dc2acc22553c13e6
#
_cell.length_a   1.000
_cell.length_b   1.000
_cell.length_c   1.000
_cell.angle_alpha   90.00
_cell.angle_beta   90.00
_cell.angle_gamma   90.00
#
_symmetry.space_group_name_H-M   'P 1'
#
loop_
_entity.id
_entity.type
_entity.pdbx_description
1 polymer ?
#
loop_
_entity_poly.entity_id
_entity_poly.type
_entity_poly.pdbx_seq_one_letter_code
_entity_poly.pdbx_strand_id
1 'polypeptide(L)'
;MAAAVIRAVRMALGMTPTPCHDRRQAFSLLRPSAIALTALAFLVLPALAQEAPRSPTPKEVPLGAGIAEVARGLEHPWGLAFLPDGRMIVTERPGRLRLVSRDGQLSEPLAGVPEVFARGQGGLLDVALSPGFAQDRLVYLSFAEPGEDGASTAVARGRLGGSGLEGTHVIWRQQPKGSGNNHWGSRLVWRPDGTLFVTVGDRYAHRERAQDLSVTIGKIIRINADGSIPRDNPFVGRDGARPEIWSYGHRNIQAAVLDAKGQLWTVEHGPRGGDELNNPQPGRNYGWPVITYGVDYSGARIGVGTSRPGMEQPVYYWDPVIAPSGAVFYTGDAFPDWRGDLFVGSLQPGRLVRLRLRNDRVVLEERYVIDPGERIRDVRQGPDGLLYLLTDHPKGRIVRLAPAGRPR
;
A
#
# COMPACT_ATOMS: atom_id res chain seq x y z
N MET A 1 28.24 45.46 17.72
CA MET A 1 28.12 44.36 18.69
C MET A 1 28.94 43.14 18.28
N ALA A 2 30.19 43.31 17.89
CA ALA A 2 31.06 42.19 17.48
C ALA A 2 32.38 42.10 18.23
N ALA A 3 32.54 42.79 19.39
CA ALA A 3 33.78 42.86 20.18
C ALA A 3 33.66 42.16 21.54
N ALA A 4 32.55 41.57 21.92
CA ALA A 4 32.31 41.00 23.25
C ALA A 4 32.43 39.46 23.34
N VAL A 5 32.62 38.74 22.22
CA VAL A 5 32.63 37.26 22.21
C VAL A 5 34.06 36.67 22.24
N ILE A 6 35.11 37.48 22.03
CA ILE A 6 36.50 36.98 21.94
C ILE A 6 37.21 36.93 23.32
N ARG A 7 36.63 37.41 24.42
CA ARG A 7 37.26 37.45 25.74
C ARG A 7 36.97 36.27 26.67
N ALA A 8 36.04 35.37 26.32
CA ALA A 8 35.61 34.27 27.18
C ALA A 8 36.31 32.90 26.95
N VAL A 9 37.15 32.77 25.92
CA VAL A 9 37.75 31.47 25.55
C VAL A 9 39.25 31.36 26.04
N ARG A 10 39.83 32.39 26.67
CA ARG A 10 41.24 32.38 27.10
C ARG A 10 41.48 32.02 28.57
N MET A 11 40.49 31.62 29.34
CA MET A 11 40.63 31.32 30.77
C MET A 11 40.50 29.84 31.17
N ALA A 12 40.45 28.88 30.22
CA ALA A 12 40.27 27.46 30.54
C ALA A 12 41.41 26.52 30.15
N LEU A 13 42.60 27.03 29.78
CA LEU A 13 43.77 26.18 29.57
C LEU A 13 45.00 26.83 30.26
N GLY A 14 45.25 26.38 31.50
CA GLY A 14 46.46 26.74 32.26
C GLY A 14 47.72 26.16 31.61
N MET A 15 48.58 27.03 31.09
CA MET A 15 49.97 26.69 30.75
C MET A 15 50.88 27.78 31.24
N THR A 16 51.76 27.42 32.25
CA THR A 16 52.86 28.20 32.76
C THR A 16 54.07 28.18 31.82
N PRO A 17 54.80 29.26 31.68
CA PRO A 17 56.00 29.32 30.83
C PRO A 17 57.24 28.80 31.54
N THR A 18 58.13 28.12 30.85
CA THR A 18 59.51 27.84 31.25
C THR A 18 60.48 28.29 30.15
N PRO A 19 61.72 28.68 30.49
CA PRO A 19 62.51 29.69 29.76
C PRO A 19 63.51 29.12 28.75
N CYS A 20 63.91 30.04 27.94
CA CYS A 20 64.87 30.08 26.85
C CYS A 20 66.20 29.37 27.13
N HIS A 21 66.73 28.62 26.19
CA HIS A 21 68.14 28.42 25.97
C HIS A 21 68.48 28.49 24.49
N ASP A 22 69.38 29.42 24.21
CA ASP A 22 70.01 29.78 22.95
C ASP A 22 70.98 28.68 22.50
N ARG A 23 70.88 28.20 21.25
CA ARG A 23 72.02 27.68 20.47
C ARG A 23 71.75 27.88 18.97
N ARG A 24 72.55 28.74 18.41
CA ARG A 24 72.76 28.90 16.97
C ARG A 24 73.34 27.61 16.37
N GLN A 25 72.81 27.15 15.25
CA GLN A 25 73.61 26.71 14.10
C GLN A 25 72.74 26.26 12.88
N ALA A 26 73.26 26.67 11.74
CA ALA A 26 73.27 26.08 10.42
C ALA A 26 71.98 26.16 9.56
N PHE A 27 72.07 27.01 8.55
CA PHE A 27 71.31 27.07 7.33
C PHE A 27 71.30 25.74 6.56
N SER A 28 70.16 25.25 6.20
CA SER A 28 70.00 24.35 5.06
C SER A 28 68.68 24.71 4.37
N LEU A 29 68.83 25.09 3.09
CA LEU A 29 67.74 25.48 2.18
C LEU A 29 66.89 24.26 1.85
N LEU A 30 65.64 24.22 2.27
CA LEU A 30 64.64 23.30 1.76
C LEU A 30 63.48 24.11 1.15
N ARG A 31 63.20 23.82 -0.13
CA ARG A 31 62.18 24.42 -0.97
C ARG A 31 60.77 24.21 -0.35
N PRO A 32 59.82 25.16 -0.45
CA PRO A 32 58.45 24.95 -0.03
C PRO A 32 57.72 24.07 -1.05
N SER A 33 57.27 22.89 -0.62
CA SER A 33 56.31 22.08 -1.36
C SER A 33 54.93 22.73 -1.27
N ALA A 34 54.40 23.15 -2.37
CA ALA A 34 53.02 23.63 -2.51
C ALA A 34 52.05 22.49 -2.24
N ILE A 35 51.40 22.52 -1.06
CA ILE A 35 50.21 21.66 -0.81
C ILE A 35 49.06 22.28 -1.53
N ALA A 36 48.67 21.68 -2.67
CA ALA A 36 47.43 22.00 -3.39
C ALA A 36 46.25 21.53 -2.55
N LEU A 37 45.55 22.45 -1.87
CA LEU A 37 44.22 22.18 -1.32
C LEU A 37 43.24 22.06 -2.46
N THR A 38 42.88 20.83 -2.84
CA THR A 38 41.73 20.54 -3.72
C THR A 38 40.45 20.77 -2.92
N ALA A 39 39.84 21.92 -3.06
CA ALA A 39 38.49 22.18 -2.58
C ALA A 39 37.50 21.34 -3.43
N LEU A 40 36.99 20.26 -2.85
CA LEU A 40 35.88 19.50 -3.42
C LEU A 40 34.63 20.35 -3.26
N ALA A 41 34.26 21.11 -4.29
CA ALA A 41 32.98 21.75 -4.36
C ALA A 41 31.91 20.68 -4.56
N PHE A 42 31.17 20.36 -3.50
CA PHE A 42 29.90 19.63 -3.64
C PHE A 42 28.93 20.52 -4.40
N LEU A 43 28.78 20.24 -5.70
CA LEU A 43 27.67 20.73 -6.50
C LEU A 43 26.39 20.12 -5.91
N VAL A 44 25.72 20.87 -5.06
CA VAL A 44 24.32 20.58 -4.70
C VAL A 44 23.50 20.89 -5.95
N LEU A 45 23.28 19.89 -6.81
CA LEU A 45 22.30 19.97 -7.87
C LEU A 45 20.95 20.26 -7.20
N PRO A 46 20.23 21.33 -7.62
CA PRO A 46 18.86 21.52 -7.16
C PRO A 46 18.06 20.29 -7.53
N ALA A 47 17.39 19.66 -6.55
CA ALA A 47 16.43 18.61 -6.81
C ALA A 47 15.41 19.16 -7.80
N LEU A 48 15.46 18.71 -9.04
CA LEU A 48 14.45 19.06 -10.05
C LEU A 48 13.11 18.69 -9.43
N ALA A 49 12.20 19.66 -9.34
CA ALA A 49 10.82 19.40 -8.95
C ALA A 49 10.29 18.32 -9.91
N GLN A 50 9.91 17.18 -9.36
CA GLN A 50 9.39 16.07 -10.15
C GLN A 50 8.11 16.58 -10.82
N GLU A 51 8.08 16.60 -12.16
CA GLU A 51 6.90 17.06 -12.90
C GLU A 51 5.70 16.16 -12.53
N ALA A 52 4.54 16.80 -12.38
CA ALA A 52 3.28 16.08 -12.19
C ALA A 52 3.09 15.07 -13.33
N PRO A 53 2.66 13.85 -13.02
CA PRO A 53 2.48 12.83 -14.06
C PRO A 53 1.46 13.30 -15.10
N ARG A 54 1.83 13.27 -16.37
CA ARG A 54 0.89 13.53 -17.48
C ARG A 54 0.00 12.31 -17.64
N SER A 55 -1.27 12.48 -17.36
CA SER A 55 -2.28 11.43 -17.46
C SER A 55 -2.78 11.29 -18.91
N PRO A 56 -2.85 10.09 -19.47
CA PRO A 56 -3.59 9.88 -20.72
C PRO A 56 -5.07 10.21 -20.51
N THR A 57 -5.75 10.67 -21.55
CA THR A 57 -7.20 10.87 -21.49
C THR A 57 -7.91 9.53 -21.35
N PRO A 58 -8.73 9.32 -20.29
CA PRO A 58 -9.48 8.08 -20.13
C PRO A 58 -10.45 7.84 -21.27
N LYS A 59 -10.61 6.57 -21.69
CA LYS A 59 -11.57 6.18 -22.73
C LYS A 59 -12.54 5.15 -22.18
N GLU A 60 -13.85 5.41 -22.25
CA GLU A 60 -14.83 4.34 -22.11
C GLU A 60 -14.86 3.52 -23.40
N VAL A 61 -14.69 2.22 -23.27
CA VAL A 61 -14.63 1.30 -24.40
C VAL A 61 -15.52 0.08 -24.14
N PRO A 62 -16.05 -0.55 -25.18
CA PRO A 62 -16.74 -1.84 -25.04
C PRO A 62 -15.81 -2.87 -24.39
N LEU A 63 -16.35 -3.70 -23.49
CA LEU A 63 -15.55 -4.71 -22.78
C LEU A 63 -14.87 -5.71 -23.71
N GLY A 64 -15.50 -6.06 -24.82
CA GLY A 64 -14.99 -7.07 -25.76
C GLY A 64 -14.87 -8.48 -25.16
N ALA A 65 -15.50 -8.72 -24.01
CA ALA A 65 -15.50 -9.98 -23.28
C ALA A 65 -16.92 -10.35 -22.85
N GLY A 66 -17.20 -11.65 -22.72
CA GLY A 66 -18.41 -12.16 -22.09
C GLY A 66 -18.31 -12.05 -20.57
N ILE A 67 -19.43 -11.72 -19.92
CA ILE A 67 -19.57 -11.71 -18.47
C ILE A 67 -20.40 -12.92 -18.05
N ALA A 68 -19.87 -13.74 -17.14
CA ALA A 68 -20.58 -14.86 -16.56
C ALA A 68 -20.65 -14.71 -15.05
N GLU A 69 -21.83 -14.88 -14.46
CA GLU A 69 -21.97 -14.98 -13.01
C GLU A 69 -21.45 -16.33 -12.55
N VAL A 70 -20.57 -16.32 -11.55
CA VAL A 70 -19.97 -17.51 -10.95
C VAL A 70 -20.68 -17.90 -9.67
N ALA A 71 -20.99 -16.92 -8.81
CA ALA A 71 -21.69 -17.12 -7.54
C ALA A 71 -22.48 -15.87 -7.17
N ARG A 72 -23.57 -16.04 -6.42
CA ARG A 72 -24.40 -14.96 -5.88
C ARG A 72 -24.77 -15.20 -4.42
N GLY A 73 -25.35 -14.21 -3.76
CA GLY A 73 -25.84 -14.35 -2.37
C GLY A 73 -24.78 -14.06 -1.32
N LEU A 74 -23.67 -13.44 -1.71
CA LEU A 74 -22.67 -12.89 -0.81
C LEU A 74 -23.13 -11.53 -0.28
N GLU A 75 -22.80 -11.22 0.97
CA GLU A 75 -23.11 -9.91 1.57
C GLU A 75 -21.85 -9.06 1.67
N HIS A 76 -21.77 -8.00 0.84
CA HIS A 76 -20.60 -7.12 0.75
C HIS A 76 -19.28 -7.90 0.68
N PRO A 77 -19.09 -8.81 -0.32
CA PRO A 77 -17.84 -9.54 -0.44
C PRO A 77 -16.68 -8.55 -0.63
N TRP A 78 -15.54 -8.83 0.04
CA TRP A 78 -14.44 -7.86 0.07
C TRP A 78 -13.14 -8.37 -0.55
N GLY A 79 -12.72 -9.58 -0.24
CA GLY A 79 -11.51 -10.21 -0.75
C GLY A 79 -11.76 -11.63 -1.23
N LEU A 80 -11.00 -12.08 -2.22
CA LEU A 80 -11.09 -13.41 -2.81
C LEU A 80 -9.70 -14.01 -3.01
N ALA A 81 -9.56 -15.31 -2.68
CA ALA A 81 -8.38 -16.09 -3.03
C ALA A 81 -8.80 -17.44 -3.63
N PHE A 82 -8.00 -17.96 -4.57
CA PHE A 82 -8.22 -19.26 -5.19
C PHE A 82 -7.45 -20.34 -4.44
N LEU A 83 -8.14 -21.39 -4.04
CA LEU A 83 -7.54 -22.58 -3.46
C LEU A 83 -6.89 -23.47 -4.54
N PRO A 84 -5.87 -24.28 -4.21
CA PRO A 84 -5.22 -25.17 -5.18
C PRO A 84 -6.16 -26.18 -5.82
N ASP A 85 -7.26 -26.54 -5.14
CA ASP A 85 -8.28 -27.45 -5.65
C ASP A 85 -9.31 -26.76 -6.58
N GLY A 86 -9.14 -25.47 -6.86
CA GLY A 86 -9.98 -24.69 -7.75
C GLY A 86 -11.24 -24.09 -7.10
N ARG A 87 -11.48 -24.34 -5.80
CA ARG A 87 -12.47 -23.58 -5.02
C ARG A 87 -11.96 -22.18 -4.77
N MET A 88 -12.85 -21.30 -4.32
CA MET A 88 -12.51 -19.97 -3.88
C MET A 88 -12.82 -19.81 -2.40
N ILE A 89 -12.02 -18.99 -1.70
CA ILE A 89 -12.33 -18.51 -0.36
C ILE A 89 -12.59 -17.01 -0.43
N VAL A 90 -13.70 -16.57 0.17
CA VAL A 90 -14.21 -15.20 0.05
C VAL A 90 -14.56 -14.66 1.42
N THR A 91 -14.15 -13.43 1.70
CA THR A 91 -14.56 -12.68 2.87
C THR A 91 -15.81 -11.88 2.60
N GLU A 92 -16.72 -11.86 3.54
CA GLU A 92 -17.88 -10.98 3.57
C GLU A 92 -17.69 -9.97 4.72
N ARG A 93 -17.85 -8.70 4.42
CA ARG A 93 -17.56 -7.60 5.36
C ARG A 93 -18.26 -7.72 6.72
N PRO A 94 -19.49 -8.27 6.83
CA PRO A 94 -20.12 -8.49 8.14
C PRO A 94 -19.39 -9.46 9.08
N GLY A 95 -18.33 -10.15 8.64
CA GLY A 95 -17.52 -11.04 9.47
C GLY A 95 -17.63 -12.51 9.10
N ARG A 96 -18.08 -12.84 7.90
CA ARG A 96 -18.18 -14.23 7.43
C ARG A 96 -17.08 -14.56 6.44
N LEU A 97 -16.55 -15.76 6.53
CA LEU A 97 -15.65 -16.38 5.56
C LEU A 97 -16.38 -17.52 4.89
N ARG A 98 -16.41 -17.55 3.56
CA ARG A 98 -17.16 -18.56 2.79
C ARG A 98 -16.25 -19.28 1.82
N LEU A 99 -16.52 -20.56 1.59
CA LEU A 99 -16.01 -21.27 0.44
C LEU A 99 -17.02 -21.19 -0.71
N VAL A 100 -16.49 -21.06 -1.91
CA VAL A 100 -17.25 -21.14 -3.15
C VAL A 100 -16.72 -22.31 -3.94
N SER A 101 -17.57 -23.28 -4.26
CA SER A 101 -17.20 -24.46 -5.06
C SER A 101 -16.90 -24.06 -6.52
N ARG A 102 -16.35 -24.99 -7.31
CA ARG A 102 -16.05 -24.72 -8.73
C ARG A 102 -17.29 -24.44 -9.57
N ASP A 103 -18.43 -24.96 -9.15
CA ASP A 103 -19.74 -24.75 -9.76
C ASP A 103 -20.52 -23.58 -9.14
N GLY A 104 -19.88 -22.77 -8.28
CA GLY A 104 -20.41 -21.52 -7.74
C GLY A 104 -21.28 -21.66 -6.49
N GLN A 105 -21.36 -22.86 -5.86
CA GLN A 105 -22.14 -23.05 -4.64
C GLN A 105 -21.41 -22.44 -3.43
N LEU A 106 -22.16 -21.69 -2.61
CA LEU A 106 -21.65 -21.13 -1.36
C LEU A 106 -21.72 -22.16 -0.23
N SER A 107 -20.66 -22.26 0.56
CA SER A 107 -20.71 -23.00 1.83
C SER A 107 -21.53 -22.23 2.88
N GLU A 108 -21.89 -22.88 3.99
CA GLU A 108 -22.16 -22.15 5.22
C GLU A 108 -20.95 -21.33 5.67
N PRO A 109 -21.12 -20.28 6.50
CA PRO A 109 -20.02 -19.52 7.05
C PRO A 109 -19.04 -20.44 7.78
N LEU A 110 -17.74 -20.26 7.50
CA LEU A 110 -16.68 -21.01 8.16
C LEU A 110 -16.52 -20.55 9.60
N ALA A 111 -16.32 -21.50 10.52
CA ALA A 111 -15.99 -21.22 11.91
C ALA A 111 -14.56 -20.66 12.07
N GLY A 112 -14.23 -20.13 13.26
CA GLY A 112 -12.87 -19.72 13.61
C GLY A 112 -12.43 -18.37 13.03
N VAL A 113 -13.35 -17.58 12.47
CA VAL A 113 -13.09 -16.19 12.04
C VAL A 113 -13.04 -15.29 13.27
N PRO A 114 -12.10 -14.34 13.35
CA PRO A 114 -12.06 -13.37 14.45
C PRO A 114 -13.33 -12.51 14.53
N GLU A 115 -13.65 -12.01 15.73
CA GLU A 115 -14.66 -10.97 15.90
C GLU A 115 -14.24 -9.71 15.13
N VAL A 116 -15.19 -9.07 14.43
CA VAL A 116 -14.92 -7.92 13.59
C VAL A 116 -15.80 -6.72 13.97
N PHE A 117 -15.24 -5.53 13.81
CA PHE A 117 -15.97 -4.26 13.91
C PHE A 117 -16.62 -3.97 12.55
N ALA A 118 -17.82 -4.50 12.31
CA ALA A 118 -18.55 -4.40 11.05
C ALA A 118 -19.36 -3.11 10.95
N ARG A 119 -18.71 -1.94 11.04
CA ARG A 119 -19.36 -0.62 10.92
C ARG A 119 -18.68 0.23 9.84
N GLY A 120 -19.50 0.97 9.06
CA GLY A 120 -19.01 1.81 7.96
C GLY A 120 -18.25 0.98 6.92
N GLN A 121 -16.96 1.26 6.75
CA GLN A 121 -16.07 0.51 5.84
C GLN A 121 -15.35 -0.67 6.54
N GLY A 122 -15.53 -0.83 7.86
CA GLY A 122 -14.92 -1.89 8.65
C GLY A 122 -15.61 -3.24 8.48
N GLY A 123 -14.99 -4.29 9.02
CA GLY A 123 -15.47 -5.66 8.98
C GLY A 123 -14.36 -6.67 8.72
N LEU A 124 -14.71 -7.84 8.16
CA LEU A 124 -13.75 -8.78 7.61
C LEU A 124 -13.38 -8.31 6.20
N LEU A 125 -12.08 -8.13 5.94
CA LEU A 125 -11.61 -7.41 4.76
C LEU A 125 -10.85 -8.34 3.80
N ASP A 126 -9.53 -8.26 3.68
CA ASP A 126 -8.81 -9.08 2.71
C ASP A 126 -8.53 -10.51 3.20
N VAL A 127 -8.31 -11.39 2.25
CA VAL A 127 -7.87 -12.76 2.47
C VAL A 127 -6.68 -13.08 1.57
N ALA A 128 -5.64 -13.68 2.14
CA ALA A 128 -4.50 -14.19 1.41
C ALA A 128 -4.15 -15.60 1.88
N LEU A 129 -3.78 -16.48 0.96
CA LEU A 129 -3.23 -17.78 1.30
C LEU A 129 -1.73 -17.64 1.58
N SER A 130 -1.21 -18.47 2.49
CA SER A 130 0.24 -18.65 2.62
C SER A 130 0.86 -19.01 1.27
N PRO A 131 2.07 -18.54 0.94
CA PRO A 131 2.81 -19.06 -0.21
C PRO A 131 3.03 -20.58 -0.16
N GLY A 132 3.05 -21.17 1.04
CA GLY A 132 3.15 -22.60 1.29
C GLY A 132 1.82 -23.31 1.52
N PHE A 133 0.68 -22.72 1.11
CA PHE A 133 -0.67 -23.20 1.47
C PHE A 133 -0.92 -24.68 1.16
N ALA A 134 -0.34 -25.21 0.10
CA ALA A 134 -0.49 -26.65 -0.23
C ALA A 134 0.01 -27.56 0.91
N GLN A 135 0.97 -27.12 1.71
CA GLN A 135 1.57 -27.84 2.82
C GLN A 135 1.02 -27.42 4.18
N ASP A 136 0.95 -26.10 4.42
CA ASP A 136 0.62 -25.54 5.74
C ASP A 136 -0.86 -25.20 5.92
N ARG A 137 -1.61 -25.03 4.82
CA ARG A 137 -3.02 -24.65 4.77
C ARG A 137 -3.34 -23.33 5.51
N LEU A 138 -2.36 -22.43 5.69
CA LEU A 138 -2.54 -21.19 6.41
C LEU A 138 -3.27 -20.16 5.56
N VAL A 139 -4.29 -19.56 6.15
CA VAL A 139 -5.08 -18.43 5.61
C VAL A 139 -4.82 -17.23 6.47
N TYR A 140 -4.56 -16.10 5.84
CA TYR A 140 -4.36 -14.80 6.46
C TYR A 140 -5.56 -13.92 6.19
N LEU A 141 -6.05 -13.26 7.23
CA LEU A 141 -7.21 -12.38 7.19
C LEU A 141 -6.80 -11.01 7.70
N SER A 142 -7.12 -9.95 6.98
CA SER A 142 -7.13 -8.60 7.53
C SER A 142 -8.55 -8.22 7.92
N PHE A 143 -8.70 -7.49 9.00
CA PHE A 143 -10.01 -7.13 9.53
C PHE A 143 -9.95 -5.90 10.42
N ALA A 144 -11.11 -5.28 10.64
CA ALA A 144 -11.28 -4.26 11.64
C ALA A 144 -11.48 -4.94 13.02
N GLU A 145 -10.42 -4.93 13.85
CA GLU A 145 -10.43 -5.53 15.18
C GLU A 145 -11.04 -4.54 16.20
N PRO A 146 -12.13 -4.93 16.92
CA PRO A 146 -12.68 -4.09 17.99
C PRO A 146 -11.71 -3.99 19.18
N GLY A 147 -11.94 -3.00 20.07
CA GLY A 147 -11.25 -2.80 21.33
C GLY A 147 -11.87 -1.70 22.15
N GLU A 148 -11.44 -1.51 23.39
CA GLU A 148 -11.99 -0.55 24.33
C GLU A 148 -11.94 0.89 23.82
N ASP A 149 -10.81 1.28 23.21
CA ASP A 149 -10.59 2.64 22.67
C ASP A 149 -11.04 2.80 21.20
N GLY A 150 -11.85 1.88 20.68
CA GLY A 150 -12.29 1.89 19.30
C GLY A 150 -11.80 0.65 18.53
N ALA A 151 -11.49 0.82 17.26
CA ALA A 151 -11.08 -0.30 16.41
C ALA A 151 -9.84 0.03 15.58
N SER A 152 -9.10 -1.00 15.15
CA SER A 152 -7.94 -0.85 14.27
C SER A 152 -7.86 -1.98 13.25
N THR A 153 -7.09 -1.76 12.18
CA THR A 153 -6.75 -2.84 11.24
C THR A 153 -5.87 -3.85 11.96
N ALA A 154 -6.22 -5.12 11.84
CA ALA A 154 -5.42 -6.23 12.34
C ALA A 154 -5.26 -7.33 11.29
N VAL A 155 -4.26 -8.17 11.47
CA VAL A 155 -4.02 -9.37 10.66
C VAL A 155 -4.03 -10.58 11.57
N ALA A 156 -4.87 -11.56 11.23
CA ALA A 156 -4.90 -12.85 11.86
C ALA A 156 -4.49 -13.94 10.85
N ARG A 157 -4.03 -15.08 11.35
CA ARG A 157 -3.85 -16.31 10.57
C ARG A 157 -4.46 -17.49 11.26
N GLY A 158 -4.97 -18.43 10.48
CA GLY A 158 -5.51 -19.69 10.95
C GLY A 158 -5.33 -20.77 9.91
N ARG A 159 -5.35 -22.02 10.30
CA ARG A 159 -5.24 -23.17 9.38
C ARG A 159 -6.62 -23.55 8.86
N LEU A 160 -6.77 -23.64 7.53
CA LEU A 160 -8.03 -24.09 6.94
C LEU A 160 -8.24 -25.59 7.18
N GLY A 161 -9.18 -25.93 8.07
CA GLY A 161 -9.66 -27.28 8.36
C GLY A 161 -10.93 -27.62 7.59
N GLY A 162 -11.61 -28.68 8.04
CA GLY A 162 -12.86 -29.16 7.40
C GLY A 162 -14.05 -28.26 7.59
N SER A 163 -14.21 -27.64 8.78
CA SER A 163 -15.36 -26.80 9.14
C SER A 163 -15.05 -25.31 9.27
N GLY A 164 -13.78 -24.92 9.15
CA GLY A 164 -13.38 -23.53 9.34
C GLY A 164 -11.89 -23.36 9.58
N LEU A 165 -11.52 -22.23 10.19
CA LEU A 165 -10.15 -21.95 10.58
C LEU A 165 -9.85 -22.50 11.97
N GLU A 166 -8.75 -23.21 12.10
CA GLU A 166 -8.24 -23.78 13.34
C GLU A 166 -7.05 -22.96 13.85
N GLY A 167 -6.95 -22.80 15.18
CA GLY A 167 -5.82 -22.08 15.79
C GLY A 167 -5.69 -20.61 15.36
N THR A 168 -6.80 -19.96 15.00
CA THR A 168 -6.79 -18.57 14.56
C THR A 168 -6.30 -17.67 15.67
N HIS A 169 -5.29 -16.84 15.36
CA HIS A 169 -4.75 -15.85 16.27
C HIS A 169 -4.27 -14.62 15.50
N VAL A 170 -4.29 -13.47 16.19
CA VAL A 170 -3.82 -12.21 15.61
C VAL A 170 -2.30 -12.15 15.68
N ILE A 171 -1.68 -11.88 14.54
CA ILE A 171 -0.22 -11.79 14.39
C ILE A 171 0.29 -10.35 14.33
N TRP A 172 -0.58 -9.39 13.97
CA TRP A 172 -0.22 -7.98 13.91
C TRP A 172 -1.45 -7.08 14.12
N ARG A 173 -1.24 -5.89 14.71
CA ARG A 173 -2.25 -4.86 14.95
C ARG A 173 -1.75 -3.48 14.66
N GLN A 174 -2.56 -2.68 13.98
CA GLN A 174 -2.36 -1.23 13.90
C GLN A 174 -2.38 -0.61 15.30
N GLN A 175 -1.45 0.31 15.55
CA GLN A 175 -1.36 1.07 16.79
C GLN A 175 -1.35 2.59 16.52
N PRO A 176 -2.06 3.36 17.36
CA PRO A 176 -3.05 2.93 18.34
C PRO A 176 -4.36 2.49 17.68
N LYS A 177 -5.26 1.85 18.45
CA LYS A 177 -6.68 1.76 18.10
C LYS A 177 -7.29 3.15 18.14
N GLY A 178 -8.39 3.37 17.44
CA GLY A 178 -8.99 4.69 17.37
C GLY A 178 -10.46 4.64 16.97
N SER A 179 -11.14 5.74 17.18
CA SER A 179 -12.52 5.95 16.77
C SER A 179 -12.65 6.07 15.24
N GLY A 180 -13.88 6.02 14.75
CA GLY A 180 -14.20 6.19 13.35
C GLY A 180 -14.37 4.87 12.58
N ASN A 181 -15.09 4.97 11.46
CA ASN A 181 -15.61 3.82 10.73
C ASN A 181 -15.00 3.68 9.34
N ASN A 182 -14.08 4.58 8.94
CA ASN A 182 -13.56 4.69 7.58
C ASN A 182 -12.04 4.46 7.50
N HIS A 183 -11.55 4.25 6.29
CA HIS A 183 -10.15 4.19 5.89
C HIS A 183 -9.37 3.12 6.68
N TRP A 184 -9.64 1.87 6.36
CA TRP A 184 -8.99 0.72 7.00
C TRP A 184 -7.74 0.24 6.23
N GLY A 185 -7.59 0.59 4.94
CA GLY A 185 -6.59 0.00 4.06
C GLY A 185 -6.88 -1.48 3.85
N SER A 186 -6.06 -2.35 4.45
CA SER A 186 -6.28 -3.79 4.69
C SER A 186 -5.83 -4.77 3.61
N ARG A 187 -5.26 -4.34 2.47
CA ARG A 187 -4.75 -5.30 1.49
C ARG A 187 -3.53 -6.06 2.00
N LEU A 188 -3.51 -7.36 1.69
CA LEU A 188 -2.47 -8.32 2.02
C LEU A 188 -1.74 -8.76 0.76
N VAL A 189 -0.41 -8.60 0.71
CA VAL A 189 0.39 -8.97 -0.46
C VAL A 189 1.66 -9.69 -0.03
N TRP A 190 1.79 -10.96 -0.41
CA TRP A 190 3.00 -11.73 -0.21
C TRP A 190 4.10 -11.29 -1.16
N ARG A 191 5.29 -11.14 -0.61
CA ARG A 191 6.52 -10.99 -1.40
C ARG A 191 7.16 -12.36 -1.69
N PRO A 192 7.98 -12.46 -2.76
CA PRO A 192 8.71 -13.68 -3.04
C PRO A 192 9.67 -14.14 -1.93
N ASP A 193 10.13 -13.20 -1.07
CA ASP A 193 10.98 -13.48 0.10
C ASP A 193 10.22 -14.04 1.31
N GLY A 194 8.91 -14.27 1.18
CA GLY A 194 8.06 -14.81 2.24
C GLY A 194 7.60 -13.77 3.27
N THR A 195 7.88 -12.48 3.07
CA THR A 195 7.31 -11.41 3.89
C THR A 195 5.97 -10.93 3.36
N LEU A 196 5.15 -10.35 4.23
CA LEU A 196 3.79 -9.89 3.94
C LEU A 196 3.69 -8.38 4.06
N PHE A 197 3.24 -7.72 3.00
CA PHE A 197 2.79 -6.34 3.07
C PHE A 197 1.35 -6.26 3.57
N VAL A 198 1.09 -5.27 4.44
CA VAL A 198 -0.23 -4.93 4.96
C VAL A 198 -0.45 -3.44 4.74
N THR A 199 -1.50 -3.05 4.03
CA THR A 199 -1.83 -1.65 3.87
C THR A 199 -2.72 -1.15 5.00
N VAL A 200 -2.48 0.06 5.48
CA VAL A 200 -3.18 0.64 6.63
C VAL A 200 -3.64 2.06 6.30
N GLY A 201 -4.92 2.33 6.50
CA GLY A 201 -5.49 3.65 6.25
C GLY A 201 -5.22 4.67 7.36
N ASP A 202 -5.50 5.94 7.07
CA ASP A 202 -5.35 7.07 7.99
C ASP A 202 -6.51 7.18 9.01
N ARG A 203 -7.48 6.26 8.95
CA ARG A 203 -8.68 6.23 9.79
C ARG A 203 -9.57 7.48 9.68
N TYR A 204 -9.44 8.23 8.57
CA TYR A 204 -10.16 9.47 8.25
C TYR A 204 -9.91 10.61 9.25
N ALA A 205 -10.28 10.42 10.51
CA ALA A 205 -10.13 11.41 11.58
C ALA A 205 -8.68 11.60 12.05
N HIS A 206 -7.77 10.70 11.68
CA HIS A 206 -6.38 10.70 12.14
C HIS A 206 -5.37 10.97 11.01
N ARG A 207 -5.79 11.67 9.96
CA ARG A 207 -4.99 11.90 8.74
C ARG A 207 -3.60 12.49 9.01
N GLU A 208 -3.45 13.36 9.99
CA GLU A 208 -2.17 13.98 10.34
C GLU A 208 -1.15 12.94 10.83
N ARG A 209 -1.63 11.83 11.41
CA ARG A 209 -0.79 10.73 11.84
C ARG A 209 -0.19 9.90 10.70
N ALA A 210 -0.62 10.10 9.47
CA ALA A 210 0.03 9.49 8.33
C ALA A 210 1.51 9.90 8.19
N GLN A 211 1.89 11.08 8.72
CA GLN A 211 3.26 11.58 8.76
C GLN A 211 4.04 11.18 10.04
N ASP A 212 3.36 10.70 11.07
CA ASP A 212 3.95 10.32 12.35
C ASP A 212 4.49 8.87 12.30
N LEU A 213 5.79 8.69 12.39
CA LEU A 213 6.43 7.37 12.36
C LEU A 213 6.28 6.57 13.66
N SER A 214 5.85 7.20 14.76
CA SER A 214 5.63 6.52 16.05
C SER A 214 4.36 5.65 16.06
N VAL A 215 3.52 5.77 15.03
CA VAL A 215 2.26 5.04 14.87
C VAL A 215 2.18 4.36 13.50
N THR A 216 1.28 3.38 13.36
CA THR A 216 1.10 2.64 12.10
C THR A 216 -0.12 3.09 11.29
N ILE A 217 -0.65 4.28 11.56
CA ILE A 217 -1.77 4.91 10.85
C ILE A 217 -1.27 5.51 9.52
N GLY A 218 -1.92 5.22 8.39
CA GLY A 218 -1.55 5.73 7.07
C GLY A 218 -0.19 5.23 6.58
N LYS A 219 0.03 3.92 6.69
CA LYS A 219 1.31 3.25 6.40
C LYS A 219 1.13 2.04 5.49
N ILE A 220 2.22 1.62 4.88
CA ILE A 220 2.40 0.23 4.45
C ILE A 220 3.30 -0.43 5.49
N ILE A 221 2.90 -1.60 5.95
CA ILE A 221 3.59 -2.41 6.93
C ILE A 221 4.21 -3.62 6.23
N ARG A 222 5.41 -4.04 6.65
CA ARG A 222 6.02 -5.31 6.22
C ARG A 222 6.36 -6.16 7.43
N ILE A 223 5.83 -7.38 7.45
CA ILE A 223 6.01 -8.36 8.52
C ILE A 223 6.40 -9.73 7.95
N ASN A 224 6.97 -10.58 8.78
CA ASN A 224 7.13 -12.00 8.49
C ASN A 224 5.79 -12.74 8.60
N ALA A 225 5.73 -13.98 8.13
CA ALA A 225 4.54 -14.82 8.16
C ALA A 225 3.99 -15.09 9.58
N ASP A 226 4.82 -14.95 10.60
CA ASP A 226 4.44 -15.11 12.03
C ASP A 226 4.11 -13.78 12.72
N GLY A 227 4.19 -12.65 12.00
CA GLY A 227 3.99 -11.30 12.53
C GLY A 227 5.25 -10.64 13.08
N SER A 228 6.37 -11.33 13.17
CA SER A 228 7.65 -10.74 13.58
C SER A 228 8.15 -9.72 12.54
N ILE A 229 9.06 -8.84 12.96
CA ILE A 229 9.55 -7.74 12.14
C ILE A 229 10.78 -8.16 11.35
N PRO A 230 10.79 -8.05 10.00
CA PRO A 230 11.99 -8.25 9.19
C PRO A 230 13.12 -7.28 9.59
N ARG A 231 14.34 -7.81 9.76
CA ARG A 231 15.48 -7.01 10.23
C ARG A 231 15.94 -5.95 9.24
N ASP A 232 15.60 -6.10 7.98
CA ASP A 232 15.92 -5.20 6.87
C ASP A 232 14.81 -4.20 6.55
N ASN A 233 13.81 -4.05 7.43
CA ASN A 233 12.83 -2.98 7.31
C ASN A 233 13.51 -1.60 7.49
N PRO A 234 13.07 -0.56 6.75
CA PRO A 234 13.79 0.71 6.64
C PRO A 234 13.87 1.52 7.93
N PHE A 235 13.03 1.22 8.92
CA PHE A 235 12.97 1.94 10.19
C PHE A 235 13.43 1.12 11.40
N VAL A 236 13.97 -0.10 11.19
CA VAL A 236 14.56 -0.91 12.27
C VAL A 236 15.74 -0.15 12.87
N GLY A 237 15.77 -0.05 14.21
CA GLY A 237 16.81 0.66 14.95
C GLY A 237 16.69 2.18 14.92
N ARG A 238 15.65 2.75 14.33
CA ARG A 238 15.40 4.19 14.36
C ARG A 238 14.53 4.57 15.55
N ASP A 239 15.07 5.40 16.44
CA ASP A 239 14.34 5.90 17.60
C ASP A 239 13.09 6.68 17.19
N GLY A 240 11.98 6.46 17.90
CA GLY A 240 10.70 7.12 17.67
C GLY A 240 9.95 6.63 16.41
N ALA A 241 10.45 5.60 15.71
CA ALA A 241 9.76 5.02 14.57
C ALA A 241 9.36 3.56 14.84
N ARG A 242 8.19 3.15 14.30
CA ARG A 242 7.74 1.77 14.32
C ARG A 242 8.55 0.94 13.32
N PRO A 243 9.21 -0.14 13.75
CA PRO A 243 10.10 -0.91 12.89
C PRO A 243 9.38 -1.70 11.78
N GLU A 244 8.09 -1.95 11.93
CA GLU A 244 7.27 -2.63 10.92
C GLU A 244 6.92 -1.77 9.70
N ILE A 245 7.16 -0.45 9.75
CA ILE A 245 6.81 0.48 8.67
C ILE A 245 7.71 0.23 7.45
N TRP A 246 7.06 0.07 6.27
CA TRP A 246 7.73 0.05 4.97
C TRP A 246 7.76 1.43 4.31
N SER A 247 6.60 2.09 4.24
CA SER A 247 6.43 3.46 3.71
C SER A 247 5.32 4.17 4.47
N TYR A 248 5.23 5.50 4.33
CA TYR A 248 4.31 6.32 5.09
C TYR A 248 3.73 7.48 4.28
N GLY A 249 2.79 8.22 4.87
CA GLY A 249 2.12 9.31 4.17
C GLY A 249 1.05 8.82 3.20
N HIS A 250 0.32 7.75 3.56
CA HIS A 250 -0.77 7.18 2.79
C HIS A 250 -2.13 7.55 3.39
N ARG A 251 -3.15 7.69 2.52
CA ARG A 251 -4.52 7.99 2.96
C ARG A 251 -5.35 6.71 3.19
N ASN A 252 -5.66 5.98 2.14
CA ASN A 252 -6.50 4.78 2.23
C ASN A 252 -6.26 3.85 1.04
N ILE A 253 -5.22 3.05 1.13
CA ILE A 253 -4.83 2.11 0.07
C ILE A 253 -5.85 0.97 0.00
N GLN A 254 -6.48 0.80 -1.14
CA GLN A 254 -7.50 -0.23 -1.40
C GLN A 254 -7.06 -1.30 -2.39
N ALA A 255 -5.98 -1.06 -3.13
CA ALA A 255 -5.30 -2.09 -3.90
C ALA A 255 -3.82 -2.13 -3.55
N ALA A 256 -3.26 -3.32 -3.51
CA ALA A 256 -1.83 -3.58 -3.42
C ALA A 256 -1.52 -4.87 -4.19
N VAL A 257 -0.56 -4.81 -5.10
CA VAL A 257 -0.19 -5.93 -5.97
C VAL A 257 1.29 -5.87 -6.31
N LEU A 258 1.90 -7.00 -6.66
CA LEU A 258 3.25 -7.03 -7.22
C LEU A 258 3.18 -7.13 -8.74
N ASP A 259 4.09 -6.43 -9.41
CA ASP A 259 4.34 -6.65 -10.83
C ASP A 259 5.24 -7.88 -11.07
N ALA A 260 5.53 -8.18 -12.34
CA ALA A 260 6.38 -9.29 -12.71
C ALA A 260 7.84 -9.16 -12.22
N LYS A 261 8.27 -7.97 -11.81
CA LYS A 261 9.59 -7.70 -11.23
C LYS A 261 9.60 -7.82 -9.70
N GLY A 262 8.43 -8.10 -9.08
CA GLY A 262 8.25 -8.12 -7.63
C GLY A 262 8.18 -6.73 -6.99
N GLN A 263 7.97 -5.67 -7.77
CA GLN A 263 7.76 -4.32 -7.26
C GLN A 263 6.33 -4.15 -6.77
N LEU A 264 6.17 -3.48 -5.62
CA LEU A 264 4.86 -3.20 -5.04
C LEU A 264 4.21 -2.01 -5.76
N TRP A 265 2.97 -2.20 -6.16
CA TRP A 265 2.09 -1.16 -6.69
C TRP A 265 0.86 -1.03 -5.82
N THR A 266 0.44 0.21 -5.54
CA THR A 266 -0.73 0.47 -4.70
C THR A 266 -1.64 1.49 -5.34
N VAL A 267 -2.95 1.34 -5.11
CA VAL A 267 -3.94 2.35 -5.50
C VAL A 267 -4.69 2.78 -4.26
N GLU A 268 -4.77 4.08 -4.06
CA GLU A 268 -5.38 4.65 -2.87
C GLU A 268 -6.39 5.77 -3.18
N HIS A 269 -7.37 5.90 -2.28
CA HIS A 269 -8.36 6.96 -2.36
C HIS A 269 -7.78 8.32 -2.01
N GLY A 270 -7.96 9.28 -2.89
CA GLY A 270 -7.87 10.70 -2.57
C GLY A 270 -9.10 11.20 -1.79
N PRO A 271 -9.13 12.50 -1.44
CA PRO A 271 -10.34 13.13 -0.91
C PRO A 271 -11.34 13.42 -2.04
N ARG A 272 -11.74 14.63 -2.29
CA ARG A 272 -12.49 15.00 -3.50
C ARG A 272 -11.50 15.30 -4.61
N GLY A 273 -11.28 14.36 -5.54
CA GLY A 273 -10.18 14.30 -6.49
C GLY A 273 -8.94 13.60 -5.91
N GLY A 274 -7.97 13.27 -6.77
CA GLY A 274 -6.65 12.81 -6.40
C GLY A 274 -6.59 11.39 -5.83
N ASP A 275 -7.36 10.44 -6.36
CA ASP A 275 -7.04 9.01 -6.21
C ASP A 275 -5.68 8.76 -6.88
N GLU A 276 -4.85 7.88 -6.34
CA GLU A 276 -3.46 7.75 -6.75
C GLU A 276 -3.03 6.31 -7.04
N LEU A 277 -2.24 6.13 -8.10
CA LEU A 277 -1.43 4.94 -8.33
C LEU A 277 0.00 5.24 -7.90
N ASN A 278 0.51 4.49 -6.95
CA ASN A 278 1.84 4.63 -6.38
C ASN A 278 2.70 3.37 -6.59
N ASN A 279 4.03 3.54 -6.59
CA ASN A 279 5.01 2.45 -6.53
C ASN A 279 5.83 2.59 -5.24
N PRO A 280 5.32 2.09 -4.08
CA PRO A 280 5.90 2.36 -2.77
C PRO A 280 7.28 1.75 -2.57
N GLN A 281 8.28 2.62 -2.33
CA GLN A 281 9.65 2.25 -2.02
C GLN A 281 9.92 2.26 -0.51
N PRO A 282 10.90 1.49 0.00
CA PRO A 282 11.20 1.43 1.42
C PRO A 282 11.62 2.80 1.97
N GLY A 283 11.07 3.17 3.12
CA GLY A 283 11.41 4.39 3.84
C GLY A 283 10.87 5.69 3.24
N ARG A 284 10.12 5.64 2.14
CA ARG A 284 9.66 6.83 1.41
C ARG A 284 8.33 7.36 1.95
N ASN A 285 8.16 8.70 1.80
CA ASN A 285 6.99 9.46 2.21
C ASN A 285 6.13 9.79 0.99
N TYR A 286 4.87 9.33 0.98
CA TYR A 286 3.90 9.54 -0.11
C TYR A 286 3.01 10.76 0.11
N GLY A 287 3.31 11.58 1.11
CA GLY A 287 2.92 12.97 1.24
C GLY A 287 1.59 13.24 1.93
N TRP A 288 0.64 12.33 1.98
CA TRP A 288 -0.63 12.56 2.66
C TRP A 288 -0.44 12.90 4.15
N PRO A 289 -1.13 13.92 4.71
CA PRO A 289 -2.01 14.90 4.10
C PRO A 289 -1.29 16.23 3.75
N VAL A 290 0.04 16.26 3.71
CA VAL A 290 0.83 17.48 3.45
C VAL A 290 0.74 17.89 1.98
N ILE A 291 0.74 16.92 1.07
CA ILE A 291 0.50 17.10 -0.36
C ILE A 291 -0.65 16.20 -0.82
N THR A 292 -1.43 16.66 -1.79
CA THR A 292 -2.51 15.90 -2.44
C THR A 292 -2.96 16.58 -3.73
N TYR A 293 -3.49 15.80 -4.67
CA TYR A 293 -4.12 16.27 -5.89
C TYR A 293 -5.63 16.56 -5.72
N GLY A 294 -6.20 16.27 -4.56
CA GLY A 294 -7.60 16.54 -4.25
C GLY A 294 -7.79 17.69 -3.25
N VAL A 295 -9.05 18.00 -3.00
CA VAL A 295 -9.46 19.00 -2.00
C VAL A 295 -10.37 18.36 -0.96
N ASP A 296 -10.52 18.97 0.20
CA ASP A 296 -11.44 18.50 1.24
C ASP A 296 -12.89 18.43 0.71
N TYR A 297 -13.72 17.59 1.29
CA TYR A 297 -15.14 17.48 0.90
C TYR A 297 -15.90 18.79 1.13
N SER A 298 -15.46 19.64 2.04
CA SER A 298 -15.94 21.02 2.21
C SER A 298 -15.52 21.98 1.08
N GLY A 299 -14.59 21.57 0.22
CA GLY A 299 -13.96 22.40 -0.80
C GLY A 299 -12.69 23.13 -0.32
N ALA A 300 -12.34 23.00 0.97
CA ALA A 300 -11.12 23.59 1.51
C ALA A 300 -9.86 22.90 0.97
N ARG A 301 -8.77 23.66 0.88
CA ARG A 301 -7.45 23.11 0.54
C ARG A 301 -6.95 22.19 1.65
N ILE A 302 -6.35 21.06 1.27
CA ILE A 302 -5.61 20.19 2.17
C ILE A 302 -4.12 20.43 1.93
N GLY A 303 -3.36 20.55 3.02
CA GLY A 303 -1.90 20.69 2.97
C GLY A 303 -1.39 21.90 2.20
N VAL A 304 -0.23 21.76 1.57
CA VAL A 304 0.50 22.88 0.94
C VAL A 304 0.41 22.89 -0.59
N GLY A 305 -0.14 21.85 -1.20
CA GLY A 305 -0.28 21.69 -2.65
C GLY A 305 -0.08 20.25 -3.11
N THR A 306 0.36 20.09 -4.35
CA THR A 306 0.52 18.78 -4.99
C THR A 306 1.93 18.20 -4.86
N SER A 307 2.91 19.01 -4.46
CA SER A 307 4.30 18.55 -4.32
C SER A 307 5.05 19.27 -3.19
N ARG A 308 6.02 18.57 -2.60
CA ARG A 308 6.95 19.09 -1.61
C ARG A 308 8.26 18.28 -1.66
N PRO A 309 9.45 18.91 -1.52
CA PRO A 309 10.72 18.17 -1.42
C PRO A 309 10.70 17.11 -0.31
N GLY A 310 11.18 15.90 -0.60
CA GLY A 310 11.20 14.77 0.32
C GLY A 310 9.89 13.97 0.39
N MET A 311 8.92 14.28 -0.47
CA MET A 311 7.68 13.54 -0.65
C MET A 311 7.58 13.03 -2.09
N GLU A 312 7.23 11.75 -2.23
CA GLU A 312 7.11 11.09 -3.52
C GLU A 312 5.87 11.55 -4.27
N GLN A 313 5.97 11.58 -5.59
CA GLN A 313 4.83 11.86 -6.45
C GLN A 313 4.18 10.56 -6.88
N PRO A 314 2.85 10.52 -7.05
CA PRO A 314 2.18 9.35 -7.63
C PRO A 314 2.65 9.12 -9.06
N VAL A 315 2.65 7.87 -9.50
CA VAL A 315 2.89 7.50 -10.90
C VAL A 315 1.74 7.99 -11.78
N TYR A 316 0.54 8.02 -11.22
CA TYR A 316 -0.70 8.43 -11.87
C TYR A 316 -1.72 8.88 -10.84
N TYR A 317 -2.57 9.84 -11.17
CA TYR A 317 -3.69 10.23 -10.32
C TYR A 317 -4.97 10.44 -11.14
N TRP A 318 -6.11 10.30 -10.47
CA TRP A 318 -7.43 10.51 -11.06
C TRP A 318 -8.13 11.73 -10.46
N ASP A 319 -8.57 12.63 -11.36
CA ASP A 319 -9.46 13.72 -11.03
C ASP A 319 -10.42 13.93 -12.22
N PRO A 320 -11.72 13.61 -12.08
CA PRO A 320 -12.40 13.14 -10.86
C PRO A 320 -11.99 11.74 -10.42
N VAL A 321 -12.25 11.45 -9.14
CA VAL A 321 -11.98 10.14 -8.51
C VAL A 321 -12.65 8.97 -9.24
N ILE A 322 -12.04 7.79 -9.15
CA ILE A 322 -12.64 6.51 -9.55
C ILE A 322 -13.08 5.68 -8.34
N ALA A 323 -12.78 6.13 -7.10
CA ALA A 323 -12.95 5.38 -5.88
C ALA A 323 -12.39 3.95 -6.01
N PRO A 324 -11.06 3.78 -6.12
CA PRO A 324 -10.41 2.52 -6.45
C PRO A 324 -10.64 1.45 -5.40
N SER A 325 -10.59 0.21 -5.82
CA SER A 325 -10.72 -0.96 -4.96
C SER A 325 -9.61 -1.97 -5.24
N GLY A 326 -9.89 -3.29 -5.29
CA GLY A 326 -8.86 -4.28 -5.60
C GLY A 326 -8.28 -4.14 -7.00
N ALA A 327 -7.08 -4.71 -7.19
CA ALA A 327 -6.40 -4.68 -8.49
C ALA A 327 -5.59 -5.95 -8.75
N VAL A 328 -5.22 -6.16 -10.01
CA VAL A 328 -4.33 -7.25 -10.45
C VAL A 328 -3.57 -6.86 -11.71
N PHE A 329 -2.29 -7.22 -11.80
CA PHE A 329 -1.59 -7.28 -13.08
C PHE A 329 -2.01 -8.53 -13.82
N TYR A 330 -2.52 -8.37 -15.03
CA TYR A 330 -2.97 -9.50 -15.83
C TYR A 330 -1.77 -10.23 -16.45
N THR A 331 -1.70 -11.54 -16.20
CA THR A 331 -0.61 -12.40 -16.69
C THR A 331 -1.12 -13.60 -17.51
N GLY A 332 -2.44 -13.73 -17.65
CA GLY A 332 -3.09 -14.85 -18.34
C GLY A 332 -2.95 -14.80 -19.86
N ASP A 333 -3.30 -15.90 -20.50
CA ASP A 333 -3.30 -16.06 -21.96
C ASP A 333 -4.66 -15.86 -22.61
N ALA A 334 -5.72 -15.80 -21.78
CA ALA A 334 -7.08 -15.69 -22.31
C ALA A 334 -7.34 -14.35 -23.04
N PHE A 335 -6.64 -13.29 -22.63
CA PHE A 335 -6.67 -11.96 -23.24
C PHE A 335 -5.24 -11.50 -23.56
N PRO A 336 -4.64 -11.93 -24.69
CA PRO A 336 -3.23 -11.65 -24.98
C PRO A 336 -2.89 -10.16 -24.97
N ASP A 337 -3.79 -9.29 -25.46
CA ASP A 337 -3.59 -7.83 -25.52
C ASP A 337 -3.62 -7.15 -24.12
N TRP A 338 -4.03 -7.87 -23.08
CA TRP A 338 -4.12 -7.39 -21.71
C TRP A 338 -2.88 -7.76 -20.86
N ARG A 339 -2.03 -8.65 -21.40
CA ARG A 339 -0.89 -9.16 -20.64
C ARG A 339 0.07 -8.05 -20.21
N GLY A 340 0.34 -7.98 -18.93
CA GLY A 340 1.17 -6.96 -18.28
C GLY A 340 0.43 -5.67 -17.93
N ASP A 341 -0.84 -5.53 -18.29
CA ASP A 341 -1.64 -4.37 -17.91
C ASP A 341 -2.22 -4.54 -16.50
N LEU A 342 -2.37 -3.42 -15.77
CA LEU A 342 -2.97 -3.36 -14.45
C LEU A 342 -4.47 -3.15 -14.58
N PHE A 343 -5.26 -4.01 -13.94
CA PHE A 343 -6.71 -3.86 -13.82
C PHE A 343 -7.06 -3.41 -12.40
N VAL A 344 -7.88 -2.36 -12.29
CA VAL A 344 -8.32 -1.76 -11.03
C VAL A 344 -9.85 -1.73 -11.00
N GLY A 345 -10.44 -2.22 -9.93
CA GLY A 345 -11.87 -2.06 -9.69
C GLY A 345 -12.19 -0.64 -9.24
N SER A 346 -13.35 -0.13 -9.63
CA SER A 346 -13.88 1.17 -9.25
C SER A 346 -15.21 1.02 -8.53
N LEU A 347 -15.35 1.67 -7.39
CA LEU A 347 -16.60 1.71 -6.62
C LEU A 347 -17.55 2.81 -7.12
N GLN A 348 -17.01 3.85 -7.75
CA GLN A 348 -17.76 4.97 -8.28
C GLN A 348 -16.99 5.56 -9.48
N PRO A 349 -17.56 5.56 -10.67
CA PRO A 349 -18.93 5.20 -11.08
C PRO A 349 -19.17 3.70 -11.32
N GLY A 350 -18.35 2.79 -10.79
CA GLY A 350 -18.49 1.35 -11.01
C GLY A 350 -17.96 0.91 -12.39
N ARG A 351 -16.64 0.91 -12.53
CA ARG A 351 -15.93 0.53 -13.76
C ARG A 351 -14.83 -0.48 -13.46
N LEU A 352 -14.50 -1.28 -14.45
CA LEU A 352 -13.18 -1.94 -14.48
C LEU A 352 -12.23 -1.04 -15.25
N VAL A 353 -11.21 -0.56 -14.59
CA VAL A 353 -10.20 0.35 -15.16
C VAL A 353 -8.97 -0.47 -15.56
N ARG A 354 -8.55 -0.36 -16.82
CA ARG A 354 -7.32 -0.95 -17.34
C ARG A 354 -6.27 0.12 -17.56
N LEU A 355 -5.11 -0.08 -16.99
CA LEU A 355 -3.94 0.78 -17.17
C LEU A 355 -2.84 0.01 -17.89
N ARG A 356 -2.33 0.56 -18.97
CA ARG A 356 -1.09 0.07 -19.58
C ARG A 356 0.09 0.90 -19.10
N LEU A 357 1.08 0.20 -18.56
CA LEU A 357 2.31 0.84 -18.09
C LEU A 357 3.46 0.58 -19.08
N ARG A 358 4.29 1.60 -19.31
CA ARG A 358 5.54 1.51 -20.04
C ARG A 358 6.61 2.30 -19.28
N ASN A 359 7.72 1.64 -18.91
CA ASN A 359 8.78 2.26 -18.09
C ASN A 359 8.21 2.95 -16.84
N ASP A 360 7.35 2.24 -16.13
CA ASP A 360 6.68 2.67 -14.90
C ASP A 360 5.82 3.95 -15.05
N ARG A 361 5.37 4.26 -16.28
CA ARG A 361 4.44 5.35 -16.59
C ARG A 361 3.17 4.80 -17.22
N VAL A 362 2.02 5.35 -16.82
CA VAL A 362 0.74 5.01 -17.45
C VAL A 362 0.66 5.68 -18.82
N VAL A 363 0.49 4.88 -19.86
CA VAL A 363 0.41 5.33 -21.26
C VAL A 363 -0.99 5.13 -21.87
N LEU A 364 -1.86 4.37 -21.18
CA LEU A 364 -3.23 4.12 -21.61
C LEU A 364 -4.11 3.95 -20.36
N GLU A 365 -5.30 4.56 -20.38
CA GLU A 365 -6.40 4.24 -19.48
C GLU A 365 -7.65 3.91 -20.30
N GLU A 366 -8.19 2.72 -20.07
CA GLU A 366 -9.49 2.29 -20.60
C GLU A 366 -10.43 1.95 -19.44
N ARG A 367 -11.71 2.27 -19.61
CA ARG A 367 -12.77 2.02 -18.63
C ARG A 367 -13.86 1.18 -19.23
N TYR A 368 -14.16 0.07 -18.58
CA TYR A 368 -15.17 -0.89 -19.03
C TYR A 368 -16.38 -0.85 -18.09
N VAL A 369 -17.57 -0.78 -18.68
CA VAL A 369 -18.83 -1.00 -17.95
C VAL A 369 -19.04 -2.50 -17.83
N ILE A 370 -19.06 -3.01 -16.60
CA ILE A 370 -19.36 -4.43 -16.33
C ILE A 370 -20.87 -4.62 -16.19
N ASP A 371 -21.49 -3.86 -15.29
CA ASP A 371 -22.93 -3.77 -15.13
C ASP A 371 -23.25 -2.33 -14.68
N PRO A 372 -24.19 -1.62 -15.33
CA PRO A 372 -24.46 -0.23 -15.00
C PRO A 372 -24.79 -0.02 -13.52
N GLY A 373 -24.00 0.85 -12.87
CA GLY A 373 -24.18 1.20 -11.46
C GLY A 373 -23.65 0.20 -10.44
N GLU A 374 -23.09 -0.94 -10.85
CA GLU A 374 -22.53 -1.92 -9.94
C GLU A 374 -21.11 -1.53 -9.50
N ARG A 375 -20.89 -1.54 -8.19
CA ARG A 375 -19.60 -1.22 -7.56
C ARG A 375 -18.68 -2.45 -7.61
N ILE A 376 -17.49 -2.33 -8.17
CA ILE A 376 -16.50 -3.41 -8.20
C ILE A 376 -15.61 -3.29 -6.98
N ARG A 377 -15.63 -4.31 -6.10
CA ARG A 377 -14.85 -4.34 -4.85
C ARG A 377 -13.47 -4.96 -5.00
N ASP A 378 -13.33 -6.00 -5.79
CA ASP A 378 -12.06 -6.69 -5.97
C ASP A 378 -11.90 -7.21 -7.38
N VAL A 379 -10.67 -7.31 -7.84
CA VAL A 379 -10.30 -7.84 -9.16
C VAL A 379 -9.19 -8.85 -8.94
N ARG A 380 -9.41 -10.09 -9.36
CA ARG A 380 -8.44 -11.18 -9.23
C ARG A 380 -8.30 -11.93 -10.55
N GLN A 381 -7.13 -12.46 -10.82
CA GLN A 381 -6.95 -13.42 -11.90
C GLN A 381 -7.08 -14.83 -11.34
N GLY A 382 -7.95 -15.63 -11.97
CA GLY A 382 -8.11 -17.04 -11.63
C GLY A 382 -7.00 -17.92 -12.21
N PRO A 383 -6.88 -19.16 -11.71
CA PRO A 383 -5.92 -20.13 -12.23
C PRO A 383 -6.18 -20.52 -13.70
N ASP A 384 -7.38 -20.27 -14.20
CA ASP A 384 -7.79 -20.43 -15.59
C ASP A 384 -7.36 -19.26 -16.50
N GLY A 385 -6.66 -18.27 -15.95
CA GLY A 385 -6.22 -17.07 -16.67
C GLY A 385 -7.32 -16.05 -16.94
N LEU A 386 -8.51 -16.21 -16.35
CA LEU A 386 -9.62 -15.28 -16.50
C LEU A 386 -9.64 -14.25 -15.35
N LEU A 387 -10.30 -13.10 -15.55
CA LEU A 387 -10.52 -12.11 -14.50
C LEU A 387 -11.82 -12.40 -13.74
N TYR A 388 -11.74 -12.33 -12.42
CA TYR A 388 -12.85 -12.47 -11.50
C TYR A 388 -13.05 -11.17 -10.74
N LEU A 389 -14.30 -10.72 -10.63
CA LEU A 389 -14.68 -9.47 -10.00
C LEU A 389 -15.65 -9.76 -8.85
N LEU A 390 -15.42 -9.14 -7.71
CA LEU A 390 -16.36 -9.06 -6.60
C LEU A 390 -17.17 -7.77 -6.68
N THR A 391 -18.48 -7.83 -6.45
CA THR A 391 -19.33 -6.65 -6.42
C THR A 391 -19.60 -6.20 -4.99
N ASP A 392 -19.51 -4.89 -4.69
CA ASP A 392 -19.79 -4.33 -3.34
C ASP A 392 -21.28 -4.05 -3.19
N HIS A 393 -22.04 -5.09 -2.87
CA HIS A 393 -23.49 -5.02 -2.74
C HIS A 393 -23.98 -5.91 -1.57
N PRO A 394 -25.09 -5.58 -0.86
CA PRO A 394 -25.69 -6.46 0.13
C PRO A 394 -26.12 -7.84 -0.43
N LYS A 395 -26.34 -7.90 -1.74
CA LYS A 395 -26.56 -9.13 -2.52
C LYS A 395 -25.43 -9.25 -3.54
N GLY A 396 -24.20 -9.30 -3.04
CA GLY A 396 -22.99 -9.34 -3.85
C GLY A 396 -22.85 -10.65 -4.61
N ARG A 397 -22.04 -10.58 -5.66
CA ARG A 397 -21.77 -11.71 -6.56
C ARG A 397 -20.31 -11.74 -6.98
N ILE A 398 -19.90 -12.88 -7.50
CA ILE A 398 -18.66 -13.08 -8.23
C ILE A 398 -19.02 -13.17 -9.70
N VAL A 399 -18.41 -12.34 -10.53
CA VAL A 399 -18.52 -12.44 -11.98
C VAL A 399 -17.16 -12.74 -12.59
N ARG A 400 -17.16 -13.44 -13.73
CA ARG A 400 -15.97 -13.84 -14.45
C ARG A 400 -16.01 -13.26 -15.87
N LEU A 401 -14.89 -12.71 -16.32
CA LEU A 401 -14.72 -12.24 -17.69
C LEU A 401 -14.02 -13.32 -18.51
N ALA A 402 -14.63 -13.67 -19.64
CA ALA A 402 -14.10 -14.63 -20.60
C ALA A 402 -14.08 -14.03 -22.01
N PRO A 403 -13.16 -14.42 -22.91
CA PRO A 403 -13.18 -13.98 -24.30
C PRO A 403 -14.52 -14.27 -24.96
N ALA A 404 -15.00 -13.33 -25.80
CA ALA A 404 -16.20 -13.53 -26.55
C ALA A 404 -16.08 -14.79 -27.45
N GLY A 405 -17.09 -15.69 -27.41
CA GLY A 405 -17.07 -16.92 -28.17
C GLY A 405 -16.49 -18.16 -27.49
N ARG A 406 -15.97 -18.09 -26.27
CA ARG A 406 -15.71 -19.30 -25.45
C ARG A 406 -17.03 -19.78 -24.81
N PRO A 407 -17.33 -21.09 -24.84
CA PRO A 407 -18.52 -21.63 -24.16
C PRO A 407 -18.49 -21.27 -22.65
N ARG A 408 -19.67 -21.01 -22.11
CA ARG A 408 -19.91 -20.70 -20.69
C ARG A 408 -19.64 -21.90 -19.80
#